data_a0859d75cfa8272f6d4e74318fa5258c
#
_entry.id   a0859d75cfa8272f6d4e74318fa5258c
#
_cell.length_a   1.000
_cell.length_b   1.000
_cell.length_c   1.000
_cell.angle_alpha   90.00
_cell.angle_beta   90.00
_cell.angle_gamma   90.00
#
_symmetry.space_group_name_H-M   'P 1'
#
loop_
_entity.id
_entity.type
_entity.pdbx_description
1 polymer ?
#
loop_
_entity_poly.entity_id
_entity_poly.type
_entity_poly.pdbx_seq_one_letter_code
_entity_poly.pdbx_strand_id
1 'polypeptide(L)'
;MGRLLRGLPLFAALAGCHRSQASPASPDGAELIGTPAPPWEASDWIGSPPLTLESLRGKVVLVRWFMSTDCPYCTASAPALRSLDAEYRDRGLVVIGMYHHKNPEPIDIEKVRGWTNDFGFKFPVAVDRDWRTLHRWWLDAGRRDFTSVSFLIDRRGTIRHIHPGGTMAPGAPDFAAMRAKVEELLRERS
;
A
#
# COMPACT_ATOMS: atom_id res chain seq x y z
N MET A 1 -16.67 0.98 -78.51
CA MET A 1 -17.37 1.34 -77.25
C MET A 1 -16.82 0.46 -76.13
N GLY A 2 -15.79 0.97 -75.43
CA GLY A 2 -15.08 0.24 -74.36
C GLY A 2 -15.45 0.82 -73.01
N ARG A 3 -15.95 -0.01 -72.12
CA ARG A 3 -16.26 0.33 -70.72
C ARG A 3 -15.01 0.10 -69.84
N LEU A 4 -14.43 1.14 -69.32
CA LEU A 4 -13.38 1.09 -68.31
C LEU A 4 -14.03 0.80 -66.93
N LEU A 5 -13.69 -0.34 -66.34
CA LEU A 5 -13.99 -0.68 -64.93
C LEU A 5 -12.91 -0.06 -64.05
N ARG A 6 -13.31 0.92 -63.23
CA ARG A 6 -12.47 1.50 -62.17
C ARG A 6 -12.53 0.58 -60.97
N GLY A 7 -11.41 -0.08 -60.65
CA GLY A 7 -11.23 -0.79 -59.38
C GLY A 7 -11.03 0.18 -58.22
N LEU A 8 -11.83 0.07 -57.15
CA LEU A 8 -11.61 0.75 -55.85
C LEU A 8 -10.55 -0.05 -55.08
N PRO A 9 -9.59 0.59 -54.47
CA PRO A 9 -8.69 -0.04 -53.52
C PRO A 9 -9.36 -0.22 -52.19
N LEU A 10 -9.41 -1.46 -51.71
CA LEU A 10 -9.88 -1.86 -50.38
C LEU A 10 -8.78 -1.51 -49.35
N PHE A 11 -8.98 -0.44 -48.59
CA PHE A 11 -8.10 -0.13 -47.44
C PHE A 11 -8.44 -1.05 -46.29
N ALA A 12 -7.61 -2.07 -46.06
CA ALA A 12 -7.64 -2.87 -44.84
C ALA A 12 -7.08 -2.06 -43.68
N ALA A 13 -7.95 -1.62 -42.76
CA ALA A 13 -7.53 -1.00 -41.51
C ALA A 13 -6.98 -2.09 -40.58
N LEU A 14 -5.67 -2.15 -40.43
CA LEU A 14 -5.00 -2.95 -39.40
C LEU A 14 -5.24 -2.27 -38.06
N ALA A 15 -6.21 -2.77 -37.30
CA ALA A 15 -6.39 -2.44 -35.90
C ALA A 15 -5.20 -3.03 -35.11
N GLY A 16 -4.18 -2.23 -34.87
CA GLY A 16 -3.04 -2.56 -34.02
C GLY A 16 -3.52 -2.65 -32.58
N CYS A 17 -3.63 -3.88 -32.04
CA CYS A 17 -3.74 -4.09 -30.60
C CYS A 17 -2.47 -3.55 -29.93
N HIS A 18 -2.53 -2.35 -29.41
CA HIS A 18 -1.52 -1.83 -28.49
C HIS A 18 -1.60 -2.67 -27.20
N ARG A 19 -0.77 -3.70 -27.11
CA ARG A 19 -0.46 -4.30 -25.81
C ARG A 19 0.22 -3.21 -24.97
N SER A 20 -0.51 -2.71 -23.98
CA SER A 20 0.07 -1.87 -22.93
C SER A 20 1.17 -2.71 -22.27
N GLN A 21 2.43 -2.41 -22.58
CA GLN A 21 3.57 -3.02 -21.92
C GLN A 21 3.58 -2.43 -20.50
N ALA A 22 3.36 -3.28 -19.49
CA ALA A 22 3.53 -2.89 -18.11
C ALA A 22 4.96 -2.34 -17.93
N SER A 23 5.07 -1.16 -17.33
CA SER A 23 6.38 -0.60 -17.00
C SER A 23 7.16 -1.58 -16.12
N PRO A 24 8.48 -1.71 -16.31
CA PRO A 24 9.28 -2.59 -15.47
C PRO A 24 9.18 -2.17 -14.00
N ALA A 25 9.14 -3.15 -13.10
CA ALA A 25 9.07 -2.90 -11.67
C ALA A 25 10.30 -2.14 -11.18
N SER A 26 10.08 -1.08 -10.39
CA SER A 26 11.13 -0.28 -9.76
C SER A 26 11.34 -0.70 -8.30
N PRO A 27 12.56 -0.54 -7.73
CA PRO A 27 12.82 -0.88 -6.33
C PRO A 27 12.00 -0.04 -5.33
N ASP A 28 11.62 1.17 -5.71
CA ASP A 28 10.84 2.11 -4.90
C ASP A 28 9.33 2.05 -5.15
N GLY A 29 8.88 1.26 -6.13
CA GLY A 29 7.47 1.09 -6.46
C GLY A 29 6.85 2.26 -7.22
N ALA A 30 7.63 3.08 -7.89
CA ALA A 30 7.12 4.26 -8.62
C ALA A 30 6.02 3.90 -9.63
N GLU A 31 6.09 2.72 -10.25
CA GLU A 31 5.08 2.22 -11.20
C GLU A 31 3.70 1.94 -10.57
N LEU A 32 3.64 1.82 -9.24
CA LEU A 32 2.38 1.58 -8.52
C LEU A 32 1.66 2.90 -8.17
N ILE A 33 2.37 4.03 -8.20
CA ILE A 33 1.76 5.34 -7.92
C ILE A 33 0.71 5.66 -8.99
N GLY A 34 -0.49 6.03 -8.54
CA GLY A 34 -1.62 6.32 -9.41
C GLY A 34 -2.46 5.09 -9.78
N THR A 35 -2.07 3.89 -9.36
CA THR A 35 -2.86 2.67 -9.58
C THR A 35 -3.84 2.42 -8.42
N PRO A 36 -4.97 1.73 -8.64
CA PRO A 36 -5.83 1.27 -7.56
C PRO A 36 -5.08 0.34 -6.61
N ALA A 37 -5.23 0.56 -5.30
CA ALA A 37 -4.71 -0.38 -4.31
C ALA A 37 -5.47 -1.72 -4.41
N PRO A 38 -4.77 -2.87 -4.52
CA PRO A 38 -5.43 -4.17 -4.53
C PRO A 38 -6.13 -4.45 -3.19
N PRO A 39 -7.15 -5.31 -3.14
CA PRO A 39 -7.70 -5.75 -1.87
C PRO A 39 -6.64 -6.50 -1.05
N TRP A 40 -6.72 -6.37 0.27
CA TRP A 40 -5.93 -7.21 1.18
C TRP A 40 -6.69 -8.47 1.61
N GLU A 41 -5.92 -9.47 2.00
CA GLU A 41 -6.42 -10.72 2.56
C GLU A 41 -5.90 -10.83 4.00
N ALA A 42 -6.73 -10.46 4.97
CA ALA A 42 -6.41 -10.56 6.38
C ALA A 42 -7.62 -11.16 7.10
N SER A 43 -7.40 -12.28 7.78
CA SER A 43 -8.44 -12.98 8.52
C SER A 43 -8.55 -12.51 9.97
N ASP A 44 -7.43 -12.05 10.53
CA ASP A 44 -7.34 -11.66 11.93
C ASP A 44 -7.08 -10.17 12.07
N TRP A 45 -7.79 -9.55 13.02
CA TRP A 45 -7.71 -8.15 13.33
C TRP A 45 -7.57 -7.89 14.82
N ILE A 46 -6.74 -6.93 15.19
CA ILE A 46 -6.51 -6.47 16.55
C ILE A 46 -6.92 -5.00 16.62
N GLY A 47 -7.72 -4.66 17.61
CA GLY A 47 -8.17 -3.28 17.86
C GLY A 47 -9.35 -2.81 16.99
N SER A 48 -9.84 -3.64 16.07
CA SER A 48 -11.05 -3.35 15.26
C SER A 48 -11.71 -4.62 14.74
N PRO A 49 -12.97 -4.55 14.28
CA PRO A 49 -13.52 -5.54 13.35
C PRO A 49 -12.73 -5.57 12.03
N PRO A 50 -12.91 -6.61 11.19
CA PRO A 50 -12.31 -6.64 9.85
C PRO A 50 -12.67 -5.40 9.02
N LEU A 51 -11.66 -4.80 8.39
CA LEU A 51 -11.81 -3.65 7.51
C LEU A 51 -11.49 -4.05 6.06
N THR A 52 -12.11 -3.37 5.11
CA THR A 52 -11.81 -3.51 3.68
C THR A 52 -11.53 -2.13 3.08
N LEU A 53 -10.86 -2.08 1.91
CA LEU A 53 -10.65 -0.81 1.21
C LEU A 53 -11.97 -0.15 0.80
N GLU A 54 -13.01 -0.95 0.51
CA GLU A 54 -14.36 -0.46 0.22
C GLU A 54 -14.97 0.24 1.43
N SER A 55 -14.86 -0.35 2.63
CA SER A 55 -15.37 0.24 3.88
C SER A 55 -14.63 1.52 4.28
N LEU A 56 -13.44 1.74 3.71
CA LEU A 56 -12.59 2.90 3.97
C LEU A 56 -12.68 3.97 2.88
N ARG A 57 -13.58 3.84 1.91
CA ARG A 57 -13.81 4.89 0.91
C ARG A 57 -14.15 6.22 1.58
N GLY A 58 -13.59 7.31 1.05
CA GLY A 58 -13.70 8.63 1.65
C GLY A 58 -12.66 8.93 2.75
N LYS A 59 -11.85 7.94 3.14
CA LYS A 59 -10.71 8.12 4.06
C LYS A 59 -9.38 8.08 3.31
N VAL A 60 -8.39 8.76 3.85
CA VAL A 60 -6.98 8.55 3.48
C VAL A 60 -6.47 7.37 4.32
N VAL A 61 -5.82 6.40 3.69
CA VAL A 61 -5.40 5.17 4.39
C VAL A 61 -3.88 5.02 4.29
N LEU A 62 -3.22 4.86 5.43
CA LEU A 62 -1.80 4.50 5.52
C LEU A 62 -1.67 3.06 5.99
N VAL A 63 -1.17 2.18 5.13
CA VAL A 63 -0.87 0.79 5.46
C VAL A 63 0.63 0.63 5.66
N ARG A 64 1.07 0.05 6.78
CA ARG A 64 2.48 -0.26 7.06
C ARG A 64 2.64 -1.70 7.47
N TRP A 65 3.47 -2.46 6.72
CA TRP A 65 3.88 -3.79 7.16
C TRP A 65 4.93 -3.70 8.27
N PHE A 66 4.76 -4.56 9.27
CA PHE A 66 5.66 -4.61 10.42
C PHE A 66 5.76 -6.03 10.99
N MET A 67 6.75 -6.25 11.86
CA MET A 67 7.02 -7.49 12.57
C MET A 67 7.00 -7.25 14.10
N SER A 68 7.76 -8.07 14.84
CA SER A 68 7.94 -7.93 16.29
C SER A 68 8.78 -6.71 16.68
N THR A 69 8.88 -6.47 17.98
CA THR A 69 9.75 -5.46 18.58
C THR A 69 11.25 -5.71 18.36
N ASP A 70 11.64 -6.92 17.98
CA ASP A 70 13.03 -7.27 17.61
C ASP A 70 13.43 -6.70 16.23
N CYS A 71 12.47 -6.24 15.44
CA CYS A 71 12.73 -5.62 14.15
C CYS A 71 13.16 -4.15 14.34
N PRO A 72 14.43 -3.78 14.08
CA PRO A 72 14.92 -2.42 14.31
C PRO A 72 14.19 -1.37 13.46
N TYR A 73 13.83 -1.71 12.20
CA TYR A 73 13.06 -0.82 11.33
C TYR A 73 11.65 -0.57 11.86
N CYS A 74 11.03 -1.59 12.47
CA CYS A 74 9.69 -1.49 13.04
C CYS A 74 9.72 -0.61 14.29
N THR A 75 10.68 -0.88 15.21
CA THR A 75 10.85 -0.12 16.45
C THR A 75 11.16 1.36 16.18
N ALA A 76 12.06 1.65 15.24
CA ALA A 76 12.39 3.02 14.87
C ALA A 76 11.24 3.76 14.18
N SER A 77 10.35 3.05 13.47
CA SER A 77 9.21 3.66 12.74
C SER A 77 7.94 3.78 13.58
N ALA A 78 7.80 3.02 14.67
CA ALA A 78 6.59 3.02 15.49
C ALA A 78 6.20 4.41 16.02
N PRO A 79 7.13 5.27 16.51
CA PRO A 79 6.78 6.64 16.92
C PRO A 79 6.20 7.50 15.81
N ALA A 80 6.68 7.34 14.56
CA ALA A 80 6.15 8.06 13.41
C ALA A 80 4.69 7.66 13.10
N LEU A 81 4.38 6.37 13.11
CA LEU A 81 3.03 5.86 12.88
C LEU A 81 2.06 6.34 13.96
N ARG A 82 2.48 6.30 15.24
CA ARG A 82 1.67 6.84 16.35
C ARG A 82 1.40 8.33 16.20
N SER A 83 2.41 9.10 15.79
CA SER A 83 2.27 10.53 15.58
C SER A 83 1.26 10.84 14.47
N LEU A 84 1.37 10.18 13.32
CA LEU A 84 0.43 10.34 12.22
C LEU A 84 -1.00 9.97 12.62
N ASP A 85 -1.18 8.84 13.31
CA ASP A 85 -2.49 8.41 13.77
C ASP A 85 -3.08 9.43 14.78
N ALA A 86 -2.32 9.83 15.79
CA ALA A 86 -2.79 10.76 16.80
C ALA A 86 -3.16 12.15 16.24
N GLU A 87 -2.39 12.62 15.25
CA GLU A 87 -2.60 13.96 14.67
C GLU A 87 -3.71 14.02 13.63
N TYR A 88 -3.90 12.93 12.85
CA TYR A 88 -4.76 12.99 11.66
C TYR A 88 -5.97 12.05 11.68
N ARG A 89 -6.15 11.16 12.66
CA ARG A 89 -7.31 10.25 12.72
C ARG A 89 -8.65 11.00 12.65
N ASP A 90 -8.80 12.05 13.43
CA ASP A 90 -10.03 12.87 13.48
C ASP A 90 -10.20 13.74 12.23
N ARG A 91 -9.16 13.86 11.42
CA ARG A 91 -9.15 14.57 10.13
C ARG A 91 -9.38 13.65 8.93
N GLY A 92 -9.53 12.35 9.18
CA GLY A 92 -9.89 11.37 8.16
C GLY A 92 -8.75 10.48 7.67
N LEU A 93 -7.59 10.45 8.37
CA LEU A 93 -6.57 9.42 8.17
C LEU A 93 -6.97 8.15 8.94
N VAL A 94 -6.80 7.01 8.31
CA VAL A 94 -6.82 5.69 8.96
C VAL A 94 -5.45 5.06 8.79
N VAL A 95 -4.75 4.83 9.89
CA VAL A 95 -3.51 4.04 9.90
C VAL A 95 -3.87 2.57 10.11
N ILE A 96 -3.26 1.67 9.36
CA ILE A 96 -3.41 0.22 9.51
C ILE A 96 -2.02 -0.40 9.59
N GLY A 97 -1.74 -1.11 10.67
CA GLY A 97 -0.61 -2.00 10.76
C GLY A 97 -0.93 -3.32 10.07
N MET A 98 -0.04 -3.80 9.20
CA MET A 98 -0.15 -5.11 8.59
C MET A 98 0.97 -5.99 9.13
N TYR A 99 0.63 -6.88 10.06
CA TYR A 99 1.61 -7.76 10.67
C TYR A 99 1.94 -8.94 9.76
N HIS A 100 3.23 -9.23 9.63
CA HIS A 100 3.74 -10.50 9.09
C HIS A 100 4.94 -10.95 9.90
N HIS A 101 5.38 -12.20 9.72
CA HIS A 101 6.61 -12.68 10.34
C HIS A 101 7.47 -13.51 9.37
N LYS A 102 8.74 -13.67 9.71
CA LYS A 102 9.72 -14.45 8.91
C LYS A 102 10.03 -15.83 9.53
N ASN A 103 9.42 -16.15 10.66
CA ASN A 103 9.61 -17.42 11.35
C ASN A 103 8.72 -18.50 10.71
N PRO A 104 9.13 -19.77 10.71
CA PRO A 104 8.31 -20.89 10.25
C PRO A 104 7.19 -21.26 11.23
N GLU A 105 7.25 -20.77 12.46
CA GLU A 105 6.26 -21.01 13.52
C GLU A 105 4.89 -20.43 13.15
N PRO A 106 3.78 -21.07 13.55
CA PRO A 106 2.47 -20.48 13.39
C PRO A 106 2.35 -19.12 14.10
N ILE A 107 1.61 -18.20 13.50
CA ILE A 107 1.36 -16.88 14.11
C ILE A 107 0.51 -17.04 15.37
N ASP A 108 1.05 -16.62 16.50
CA ASP A 108 0.35 -16.48 17.76
C ASP A 108 -0.24 -15.06 17.86
N ILE A 109 -1.54 -14.95 17.82
CA ILE A 109 -2.27 -13.67 17.83
C ILE A 109 -2.05 -12.90 19.13
N GLU A 110 -1.92 -13.60 20.26
CA GLU A 110 -1.69 -12.93 21.54
C GLU A 110 -0.29 -12.31 21.64
N LYS A 111 0.71 -12.97 21.04
CA LYS A 111 2.04 -12.34 20.88
C LYS A 111 1.99 -11.10 19.98
N VAL A 112 1.25 -11.16 18.85
CA VAL A 112 1.07 -9.99 17.97
C VAL A 112 0.36 -8.86 18.71
N ARG A 113 -0.63 -9.17 19.53
CA ARG A 113 -1.31 -8.20 20.40
C ARG A 113 -0.34 -7.58 21.41
N GLY A 114 0.53 -8.39 22.01
CA GLY A 114 1.60 -7.92 22.90
C GLY A 114 2.50 -6.89 22.20
N TRP A 115 3.07 -7.23 21.05
CA TRP A 115 3.92 -6.30 20.29
C TRP A 115 3.17 -5.04 19.83
N THR A 116 1.89 -5.17 19.46
CA THR A 116 1.04 -4.01 19.12
C THR A 116 0.93 -3.04 20.30
N ASN A 117 0.76 -3.58 21.52
CA ASN A 117 0.73 -2.80 22.75
C ASN A 117 2.11 -2.18 23.08
N ASP A 118 3.19 -2.94 22.92
CA ASP A 118 4.56 -2.49 23.18
C ASP A 118 4.94 -1.34 22.23
N PHE A 119 4.55 -1.43 20.95
CA PHE A 119 4.66 -0.32 20.00
C PHE A 119 3.76 0.87 20.33
N GLY A 120 2.77 0.70 21.22
CA GLY A 120 1.80 1.72 21.59
C GLY A 120 0.82 2.06 20.47
N PHE A 121 0.55 1.12 19.56
CA PHE A 121 -0.39 1.34 18.47
C PHE A 121 -1.84 1.39 19.00
N LYS A 122 -2.58 2.42 18.58
CA LYS A 122 -4.01 2.64 18.91
C LYS A 122 -4.90 2.52 17.67
N PHE A 123 -4.30 2.17 16.56
CA PHE A 123 -4.95 1.96 15.27
C PHE A 123 -5.13 0.47 14.98
N PRO A 124 -6.00 0.09 14.03
CA PRO A 124 -6.23 -1.30 13.63
C PRO A 124 -4.95 -2.00 13.15
N VAL A 125 -4.81 -3.26 13.55
CA VAL A 125 -3.75 -4.13 13.06
C VAL A 125 -4.37 -5.38 12.44
N ALA A 126 -4.03 -5.64 11.19
CA ALA A 126 -4.38 -6.83 10.44
C ALA A 126 -3.21 -7.82 10.40
N VAL A 127 -3.49 -9.09 10.19
CA VAL A 127 -2.46 -10.14 10.13
C VAL A 127 -2.43 -10.76 8.74
N ASP A 128 -1.31 -10.60 8.05
CA ASP A 128 -1.01 -11.19 6.73
C ASP A 128 -0.28 -12.52 6.94
N ARG A 129 -1.04 -13.59 7.28
CA ARG A 129 -0.49 -14.87 7.73
C ARG A 129 0.45 -15.51 6.73
N ASP A 130 0.04 -15.53 5.47
CA ASP A 130 0.72 -16.24 4.38
C ASP A 130 1.46 -15.29 3.44
N TRP A 131 1.62 -14.04 3.84
CA TRP A 131 2.24 -12.98 3.04
C TRP A 131 1.51 -12.67 1.72
N ARG A 132 0.30 -13.19 1.53
CA ARG A 132 -0.43 -13.04 0.26
C ARG A 132 -0.70 -11.59 -0.10
N THR A 133 -1.04 -10.78 0.90
CA THR A 133 -1.22 -9.35 0.69
C THR A 133 0.10 -8.66 0.39
N LEU A 134 1.16 -8.94 1.15
CA LEU A 134 2.48 -8.37 0.93
C LEU A 134 3.05 -8.77 -0.45
N HIS A 135 2.87 -10.02 -0.86
CA HIS A 135 3.26 -10.49 -2.18
C HIS A 135 2.54 -9.70 -3.27
N ARG A 136 1.21 -9.69 -3.25
CA ARG A 136 0.38 -9.00 -4.26
C ARG A 136 0.68 -7.51 -4.35
N TRP A 137 0.90 -6.84 -3.22
CA TRP A 137 1.11 -5.40 -3.18
C TRP A 137 2.55 -4.99 -3.48
N TRP A 138 3.51 -5.86 -3.15
CA TRP A 138 4.89 -5.45 -3.12
C TRP A 138 5.87 -6.45 -3.74
N LEU A 139 5.92 -7.69 -3.25
CA LEU A 139 7.01 -8.60 -3.53
C LEU A 139 6.95 -9.26 -4.92
N ASP A 140 5.75 -9.50 -5.47
CA ASP A 140 5.60 -10.21 -6.77
C ASP A 140 6.17 -9.44 -7.95
N ALA A 141 6.33 -8.13 -7.85
CA ALA A 141 7.00 -7.34 -8.88
C ALA A 141 8.52 -7.59 -8.92
N GLY A 142 9.09 -8.27 -7.93
CA GLY A 142 10.51 -8.65 -7.86
C GLY A 142 11.44 -7.50 -7.49
N ARG A 143 12.67 -7.83 -7.08
CA ARG A 143 13.76 -6.91 -6.75
C ARG A 143 13.46 -5.88 -5.66
N ARG A 144 12.66 -6.25 -4.66
CA ARG A 144 12.30 -5.43 -3.51
C ARG A 144 12.76 -6.12 -2.23
N ASP A 145 13.66 -5.47 -1.48
CA ASP A 145 14.40 -6.11 -0.39
C ASP A 145 13.70 -5.98 0.97
N PHE A 146 12.90 -4.92 1.15
CA PHE A 146 12.26 -4.65 2.43
C PHE A 146 10.81 -5.14 2.46
N THR A 147 10.44 -5.79 3.57
CA THR A 147 9.06 -6.16 3.87
C THR A 147 8.34 -5.12 4.76
N SER A 148 9.07 -4.12 5.25
CA SER A 148 8.54 -3.03 6.05
C SER A 148 8.06 -1.84 5.18
N VAL A 149 7.39 -2.13 4.08
CA VAL A 149 6.86 -1.13 3.14
C VAL A 149 5.66 -0.39 3.72
N SER A 150 5.45 0.86 3.30
CA SER A 150 4.22 1.61 3.58
C SER A 150 3.57 2.09 2.30
N PHE A 151 2.25 2.06 2.24
CA PHE A 151 1.43 2.60 1.17
C PHE A 151 0.49 3.67 1.71
N LEU A 152 0.46 4.82 1.07
CA LEU A 152 -0.53 5.85 1.34
C LEU A 152 -1.53 5.88 0.18
N ILE A 153 -2.80 5.76 0.53
CA ILE A 153 -3.92 5.56 -0.39
C ILE A 153 -4.90 6.72 -0.20
N ASP A 154 -5.38 7.27 -1.30
CA ASP A 154 -6.35 8.37 -1.26
C ASP A 154 -7.80 7.90 -0.99
N ARG A 155 -8.72 8.85 -0.87
CA ARG A 155 -10.14 8.62 -0.61
C ARG A 155 -10.85 7.75 -1.66
N ARG A 156 -10.27 7.65 -2.87
CA ARG A 156 -10.78 6.83 -3.97
C ARG A 156 -10.13 5.45 -4.04
N GLY A 157 -9.20 5.15 -3.13
CA GLY A 157 -8.50 3.87 -3.09
C GLY A 157 -7.31 3.79 -4.06
N THR A 158 -6.75 4.93 -4.47
CA THR A 158 -5.59 5.01 -5.36
C THR A 158 -4.31 5.17 -4.54
N ILE A 159 -3.26 4.44 -4.89
CA ILE A 159 -1.93 4.58 -4.27
C ILE A 159 -1.33 5.92 -4.67
N ARG A 160 -0.98 6.75 -3.69
CA ARG A 160 -0.47 8.12 -3.91
C ARG A 160 0.96 8.33 -3.41
N HIS A 161 1.43 7.46 -2.52
CA HIS A 161 2.80 7.49 -2.03
C HIS A 161 3.21 6.12 -1.51
N ILE A 162 4.50 5.79 -1.65
CA ILE A 162 5.10 4.56 -1.13
C ILE A 162 6.38 4.93 -0.39
N HIS A 163 6.53 4.41 0.81
CA HIS A 163 7.82 4.31 1.47
C HIS A 163 8.31 2.88 1.27
N PRO A 164 9.41 2.65 0.54
CA PRO A 164 9.77 1.30 0.04
C PRO A 164 10.26 0.35 1.12
N GLY A 165 10.38 0.81 2.35
CA GLY A 165 10.77 0.01 3.52
C GLY A 165 11.97 0.61 4.26
N GLY A 166 12.49 -0.15 5.25
CA GLY A 166 13.50 0.40 6.16
C GLY A 166 12.89 1.27 7.25
N THR A 167 13.62 2.26 7.71
CA THR A 167 13.24 3.15 8.81
C THR A 167 12.50 4.37 8.32
N MET A 168 11.35 4.67 8.93
CA MET A 168 10.62 5.93 8.78
C MET A 168 10.49 6.57 10.18
N ALA A 169 11.58 7.12 10.68
CA ALA A 169 11.64 7.71 12.02
C ALA A 169 11.19 9.18 12.03
N PRO A 170 10.63 9.69 13.14
CA PRO A 170 10.39 11.12 13.31
C PRO A 170 11.68 11.94 13.06
N GLY A 171 11.54 13.04 12.30
CA GLY A 171 12.69 13.88 11.91
C GLY A 171 13.46 13.41 10.68
N ALA A 172 13.23 12.19 10.19
CA ALA A 172 13.84 11.72 8.94
C ALA A 172 13.13 12.31 7.70
N PRO A 173 13.84 12.47 6.56
CA PRO A 173 13.26 12.98 5.32
C PRO A 173 12.04 12.16 4.84
N ASP A 174 12.09 10.83 4.98
CA ASP A 174 11.01 9.92 4.56
C ASP A 174 9.74 10.14 5.40
N PHE A 175 9.88 10.39 6.70
CA PHE A 175 8.74 10.76 7.55
C PHE A 175 8.15 12.11 7.14
N ALA A 176 9.01 13.09 6.87
CA ALA A 176 8.57 14.42 6.42
C ALA A 176 7.82 14.33 5.08
N ALA A 177 8.30 13.54 4.13
CA ALA A 177 7.65 13.29 2.85
C ALA A 177 6.28 12.60 3.02
N MET A 178 6.21 11.55 3.84
CA MET A 178 4.96 10.85 4.16
C MET A 178 3.95 11.80 4.80
N ARG A 179 4.36 12.59 5.79
CA ARG A 179 3.50 13.55 6.47
C ARG A 179 2.96 14.62 5.50
N ALA A 180 3.83 15.20 4.68
CA ALA A 180 3.41 16.18 3.69
C ALA A 180 2.38 15.62 2.71
N LYS A 181 2.56 14.37 2.28
CA LYS A 181 1.61 13.71 1.39
C LYS A 181 0.28 13.38 2.11
N VAL A 182 0.30 12.98 3.37
CA VAL A 182 -0.92 12.83 4.19
C VAL A 182 -1.70 14.15 4.24
N GLU A 183 -1.02 15.26 4.53
CA GLU A 183 -1.65 16.57 4.59
C GLU A 183 -2.23 17.03 3.25
N GLU A 184 -1.52 16.75 2.15
CA GLU A 184 -2.00 17.01 0.80
C GLU A 184 -3.31 16.26 0.53
N LEU A 185 -3.34 14.94 0.76
CA LEU A 185 -4.51 14.10 0.50
C LEU A 185 -5.70 14.43 1.41
N LEU A 186 -5.44 14.86 2.65
CA LEU A 186 -6.49 15.28 3.56
C LEU A 186 -7.16 16.60 3.12
N ARG A 187 -6.44 17.47 2.38
CA ARG A 187 -6.98 18.71 1.81
C ARG A 187 -7.74 18.51 0.50
N GLU A 188 -7.45 17.43 -0.24
CA GLU A 188 -8.17 17.10 -1.47
C GLU A 188 -9.66 16.85 -1.16
N ARG A 189 -10.53 17.43 -1.97
CA ARG A 189 -11.99 17.14 -1.92
C ARG A 189 -12.24 15.77 -2.56
N SER A 190 -13.15 15.00 -1.99
CA SER A 190 -13.61 13.71 -2.53
C SER A 190 -14.31 13.87 -3.84
#